data_058e7628a853a7cc4eb5c3a7238d7c3e
#
_entry.id   058e7628a853a7cc4eb5c3a7238d7c3e
#
_cell.length_a   1.000
_cell.length_b   1.000
_cell.length_c   1.000
_cell.angle_alpha   90.00
_cell.angle_beta   90.00
_cell.angle_gamma   90.00
#
_symmetry.space_group_name_H-M   'P 1'
#
loop_
_entity.id
_entity.type
_entity.pdbx_description
1 polymer ?
#
loop_
_entity_poly.entity_id
_entity_poly.type
_entity_poly.pdbx_seq_one_letter_code
_entity_poly.pdbx_strand_id
1 'polypeptide(L)'
;MKIFLKTEDEIELMRQANRLVGKTLGELAKHIKPGVTTLQLDKIADTFIRDHGAVPTFKGFPNPYGGPFPASICTSVNDVVVHGVPNKETVLKEGDIISIDCGTLLNGFNGDSCYTFCVGEVSEEVKQLLKTTKESLYLGIEAAVAGRHLGDISYAVQSHCEAHGYGIVRELTGHGIGREMHEDPQVPNYGRRGNGVMLKASMCIAIEPMVTMGKRDIWLDQDRWTIRTQDGKPAAHFEHTIAIRKGKAEILSSFEEIEELEGKQ
;
A
#
# COMPACT_ATOMS: atom_id res chain seq x y z
N MET A 1 -23.57 -0.75 -2.21
CA MET A 1 -22.41 0.16 -2.23
C MET A 1 -22.82 1.46 -1.54
N LYS A 2 -22.15 1.82 -0.44
CA LYS A 2 -22.41 3.04 0.32
C LYS A 2 -21.11 3.85 0.41
N ILE A 3 -21.02 4.92 -0.37
CA ILE A 3 -19.85 5.79 -0.41
C ILE A 3 -20.06 6.96 0.56
N PHE A 4 -19.10 7.16 1.47
CA PHE A 4 -19.12 8.25 2.41
C PHE A 4 -18.28 9.42 1.89
N LEU A 5 -18.88 10.60 1.79
CA LEU A 5 -18.15 11.84 1.55
C LEU A 5 -17.71 12.41 2.89
N LYS A 6 -16.44 12.66 3.06
CA LYS A 6 -15.86 13.18 4.30
C LYS A 6 -16.01 14.69 4.38
N THR A 7 -16.24 15.22 5.56
CA THR A 7 -16.13 16.67 5.81
C THR A 7 -14.65 17.08 5.81
N GLU A 8 -14.36 18.37 5.73
CA GLU A 8 -12.97 18.86 5.80
C GLU A 8 -12.32 18.54 7.15
N ASP A 9 -13.09 18.60 8.25
CA ASP A 9 -12.61 18.21 9.58
C ASP A 9 -12.27 16.72 9.65
N GLU A 10 -13.09 15.87 9.03
CA GLU A 10 -12.81 14.43 8.94
C GLU A 10 -11.56 14.15 8.06
N ILE A 11 -11.38 14.87 6.96
CA ILE A 11 -10.18 14.75 6.11
C ILE A 11 -8.94 15.19 6.88
N GLU A 12 -9.05 16.23 7.74
CA GLU A 12 -7.93 16.63 8.61
C GLU A 12 -7.55 15.54 9.60
N LEU A 13 -8.53 14.87 10.22
CA LEU A 13 -8.26 13.73 11.11
C LEU A 13 -7.62 12.55 10.34
N MET A 14 -8.09 12.26 9.14
CA MET A 14 -7.47 11.26 8.24
C MET A 14 -6.04 11.66 7.87
N ARG A 15 -5.77 12.93 7.62
CA ARG A 15 -4.42 13.42 7.33
C ARG A 15 -3.46 13.19 8.50
N GLN A 16 -3.94 13.38 9.74
CA GLN A 16 -3.15 13.08 10.95
C GLN A 16 -2.81 11.60 11.05
N ALA A 17 -3.79 10.70 10.82
CA ALA A 17 -3.57 9.26 10.80
C ALA A 17 -2.56 8.87 9.71
N ASN A 18 -2.74 9.38 8.50
CA ASN A 18 -1.87 9.09 7.36
C ASN A 18 -0.44 9.64 7.51
N ARG A 19 -0.27 10.80 8.14
CA ARG A 19 1.06 11.32 8.50
C ARG A 19 1.77 10.40 9.49
N LEU A 20 1.03 9.80 10.43
CA LEU A 20 1.60 8.82 11.35
C LEU A 20 2.04 7.55 10.61
N VAL A 21 1.27 7.09 9.62
CA VAL A 21 1.70 5.98 8.75
C VAL A 21 3.02 6.32 8.06
N GLY A 22 3.13 7.49 7.43
CA GLY A 22 4.37 7.91 6.77
C GLY A 22 5.56 7.95 7.72
N LYS A 23 5.37 8.50 8.94
CA LYS A 23 6.40 8.50 9.99
C LYS A 23 6.79 7.09 10.43
N THR A 24 5.82 6.18 10.54
CA THR A 24 6.09 4.78 10.88
C THR A 24 6.93 4.10 9.81
N LEU A 25 6.58 4.30 8.53
CA LEU A 25 7.37 3.78 7.40
C LEU A 25 8.77 4.39 7.36
N GLY A 26 8.91 5.71 7.61
CA GLY A 26 10.19 6.40 7.72
C GLY A 26 11.05 5.88 8.89
N GLU A 27 10.43 5.56 10.03
CA GLU A 27 11.15 4.91 11.13
C GLU A 27 11.65 3.52 10.74
N LEU A 28 10.78 2.71 10.10
CA LEU A 28 11.14 1.37 9.64
C LEU A 28 12.26 1.38 8.59
N ALA A 29 12.29 2.38 7.72
CA ALA A 29 13.34 2.55 6.70
C ALA A 29 14.75 2.56 7.31
N LYS A 30 14.93 3.12 8.52
CA LYS A 30 16.22 3.16 9.23
C LYS A 30 16.70 1.77 9.68
N HIS A 31 15.80 0.80 9.75
CA HIS A 31 16.07 -0.55 10.26
C HIS A 31 16.14 -1.61 9.17
N ILE A 32 15.76 -1.29 7.93
CA ILE A 32 15.77 -2.23 6.80
C ILE A 32 17.20 -2.45 6.33
N LYS A 33 17.74 -3.63 6.64
CA LYS A 33 19.08 -4.07 6.22
C LYS A 33 19.20 -5.59 6.31
N PRO A 34 20.20 -6.19 5.65
CA PRO A 34 20.45 -7.62 5.77
C PRO A 34 20.61 -8.05 7.23
N GLY A 35 20.03 -9.21 7.58
CA GLY A 35 20.05 -9.81 8.91
C GLY A 35 18.88 -9.42 9.83
N VAL A 36 18.05 -8.45 9.45
CA VAL A 36 16.85 -8.09 10.22
C VAL A 36 15.72 -9.05 9.86
N THR A 37 14.95 -9.49 10.86
CA THR A 37 13.76 -10.31 10.65
C THR A 37 12.52 -9.43 10.45
N THR A 38 11.53 -9.93 9.70
CA THR A 38 10.25 -9.23 9.53
C THR A 38 9.52 -9.05 10.85
N LEU A 39 9.67 -9.98 11.82
CA LEU A 39 9.11 -9.83 13.18
C LEU A 39 9.77 -8.67 13.97
N GLN A 40 11.05 -8.38 13.74
CA GLN A 40 11.70 -7.22 14.38
C GLN A 40 11.11 -5.92 13.85
N LEU A 41 10.86 -5.82 12.55
CA LEU A 41 10.20 -4.64 11.94
C LEU A 41 8.78 -4.45 12.48
N ASP A 42 8.01 -5.53 12.61
CA ASP A 42 6.66 -5.48 13.19
C ASP A 42 6.67 -4.93 14.63
N LYS A 43 7.60 -5.39 15.46
CA LYS A 43 7.73 -4.90 16.85
C LYS A 43 8.07 -3.41 16.91
N ILE A 44 8.95 -2.93 16.03
CA ILE A 44 9.29 -1.51 15.92
C ILE A 44 8.03 -0.71 15.53
N ALA A 45 7.30 -1.16 14.53
CA ALA A 45 6.07 -0.52 14.09
C ALA A 45 5.00 -0.49 15.18
N ASP A 46 4.73 -1.64 15.84
CA ASP A 46 3.74 -1.71 16.93
C ASP A 46 4.05 -0.72 18.05
N THR A 47 5.33 -0.67 18.46
CA THR A 47 5.78 0.25 19.50
C THR A 47 5.63 1.70 19.04
N PHE A 48 6.14 2.05 17.86
CA PHE A 48 6.12 3.41 17.34
C PHE A 48 4.67 3.95 17.19
N ILE A 49 3.77 3.16 16.62
CA ILE A 49 2.36 3.54 16.45
C ILE A 49 1.71 3.81 17.82
N ARG A 50 1.93 2.92 18.81
CA ARG A 50 1.33 3.06 20.15
C ARG A 50 1.91 4.22 20.93
N ASP A 51 3.19 4.47 20.84
CA ASP A 51 3.86 5.61 21.49
C ASP A 51 3.34 6.96 20.95
N HIS A 52 2.77 6.97 19.73
CA HIS A 52 2.10 8.13 19.15
C HIS A 52 0.58 8.16 19.39
N GLY A 53 0.06 7.33 20.31
CA GLY A 53 -1.35 7.35 20.72
C GLY A 53 -2.32 6.73 19.72
N ALA A 54 -1.84 5.99 18.75
CA ALA A 54 -2.65 5.30 17.74
C ALA A 54 -2.72 3.78 17.99
N VAL A 55 -3.59 3.12 17.23
CA VAL A 55 -3.72 1.66 17.22
C VAL A 55 -3.33 1.13 15.84
N PRO A 56 -2.45 0.09 15.76
CA PRO A 56 -2.21 -0.60 14.49
C PRO A 56 -3.50 -1.25 13.98
N THR A 57 -3.98 -0.84 12.81
CA THR A 57 -5.30 -1.27 12.32
C THR A 57 -5.33 -2.73 11.87
N PHE A 58 -4.20 -3.24 11.36
CA PHE A 58 -4.15 -4.61 10.84
C PHE A 58 -4.17 -5.66 11.94
N LYS A 59 -3.61 -5.36 13.12
CA LYS A 59 -3.53 -6.33 14.22
C LYS A 59 -4.92 -6.69 14.74
N GLY A 60 -5.28 -7.95 14.57
CA GLY A 60 -6.61 -8.45 14.92
C GLY A 60 -7.65 -8.26 13.82
N PHE A 61 -7.26 -7.79 12.63
CA PHE A 61 -8.18 -7.66 11.49
C PHE A 61 -8.80 -9.02 11.15
N PRO A 62 -10.14 -9.10 11.04
CA PRO A 62 -10.83 -10.39 10.93
C PRO A 62 -10.62 -11.06 9.58
N ASN A 63 -10.39 -12.38 9.59
CA ASN A 63 -10.43 -13.22 8.41
C ASN A 63 -11.22 -14.49 8.76
N PRO A 64 -12.37 -14.73 8.10
CA PRO A 64 -13.22 -15.89 8.41
C PRO A 64 -12.56 -17.24 8.07
N TYR A 65 -11.48 -17.24 7.29
CA TYR A 65 -10.84 -18.47 6.80
C TYR A 65 -9.49 -18.78 7.45
N GLY A 66 -8.86 -17.81 8.12
CA GLY A 66 -7.50 -17.95 8.66
C GLY A 66 -7.31 -17.42 10.08
N GLY A 67 -8.37 -16.94 10.73
CA GLY A 67 -8.26 -16.22 11.99
C GLY A 67 -7.75 -14.78 11.81
N PRO A 68 -7.73 -13.97 12.89
CA PRO A 68 -7.36 -12.56 12.80
C PRO A 68 -5.89 -12.39 12.38
N PHE A 69 -5.59 -11.29 11.68
CA PHE A 69 -4.22 -10.96 11.31
C PHE A 69 -3.34 -10.79 12.57
N PRO A 70 -2.21 -11.47 12.68
CA PRO A 70 -1.50 -11.56 13.96
C PRO A 70 -0.56 -10.38 14.26
N ALA A 71 -0.33 -9.48 13.29
CA ALA A 71 0.73 -8.49 13.32
C ALA A 71 0.22 -7.05 13.09
N SER A 72 1.05 -6.06 13.32
CA SER A 72 0.73 -4.64 13.22
C SER A 72 0.94 -4.07 11.82
N ILE A 73 1.83 -4.70 11.04
CA ILE A 73 2.13 -4.37 9.64
C ILE A 73 2.12 -5.64 8.79
N CYS A 74 1.96 -5.48 7.48
CA CYS A 74 2.28 -6.54 6.54
C CYS A 74 3.73 -6.39 6.06
N THR A 75 4.44 -7.52 5.87
CA THR A 75 5.83 -7.56 5.41
C THR A 75 5.96 -8.53 4.24
N SER A 76 5.94 -8.00 3.04
CA SER A 76 5.87 -8.78 1.81
C SER A 76 7.23 -8.77 1.11
N VAL A 77 7.99 -9.87 1.23
CA VAL A 77 9.36 -10.00 0.73
C VAL A 77 9.36 -10.69 -0.63
N ASN A 78 10.04 -10.12 -1.61
CA ASN A 78 10.28 -10.64 -2.96
C ASN A 78 9.01 -11.08 -3.70
N ASP A 79 8.73 -12.38 -3.75
CA ASP A 79 7.58 -13.00 -4.42
C ASP A 79 6.26 -12.86 -3.66
N VAL A 80 6.30 -12.37 -2.42
CA VAL A 80 5.09 -12.02 -1.68
C VAL A 80 4.53 -10.71 -2.20
N VAL A 81 3.30 -10.76 -2.69
CA VAL A 81 2.61 -9.60 -3.27
C VAL A 81 2.12 -8.67 -2.17
N VAL A 82 1.30 -9.22 -1.24
CA VAL A 82 0.72 -8.51 -0.10
C VAL A 82 0.45 -9.45 1.07
N HIS A 83 0.08 -8.87 2.20
CA HIS A 83 -0.36 -9.54 3.43
C HIS A 83 0.67 -10.52 4.00
N GLY A 84 1.95 -10.34 3.69
CA GLY A 84 3.03 -11.15 4.26
C GLY A 84 3.02 -11.04 5.79
N VAL A 85 2.87 -12.18 6.49
CA VAL A 85 2.83 -12.22 7.95
C VAL A 85 4.24 -12.13 8.53
N PRO A 86 4.54 -11.10 9.35
CA PRO A 86 5.83 -10.96 10.02
C PRO A 86 6.17 -12.18 10.89
N ASN A 87 7.39 -12.70 10.73
CA ASN A 87 7.85 -13.88 11.47
C ASN A 87 9.38 -13.80 11.73
N LYS A 88 9.88 -14.70 12.56
CA LYS A 88 11.31 -14.74 12.93
C LYS A 88 12.17 -15.52 11.92
N GLU A 89 11.56 -16.30 11.07
CA GLU A 89 12.20 -17.16 10.07
C GLU A 89 12.56 -16.36 8.81
N THR A 90 11.78 -15.35 8.47
CA THR A 90 12.02 -14.47 7.31
C THR A 90 13.05 -13.41 7.70
N VAL A 91 14.31 -13.68 7.35
CA VAL A 91 15.47 -12.79 7.56
C VAL A 91 15.80 -12.09 6.25
N LEU A 92 15.83 -10.77 6.25
CA LEU A 92 16.18 -9.97 5.08
C LEU A 92 17.62 -10.22 4.65
N LYS A 93 17.85 -10.27 3.36
CA LYS A 93 19.16 -10.52 2.72
C LYS A 93 19.50 -9.40 1.75
N GLU A 94 20.78 -9.26 1.46
CA GLU A 94 21.26 -8.40 0.38
C GLU A 94 20.57 -8.77 -0.94
N GLY A 95 20.02 -7.77 -1.62
CA GLY A 95 19.32 -7.96 -2.89
C GLY A 95 17.82 -8.24 -2.77
N ASP A 96 17.28 -8.42 -1.56
CA ASP A 96 15.83 -8.54 -1.35
C ASP A 96 15.12 -7.19 -1.56
N ILE A 97 13.83 -7.27 -1.86
CA ILE A 97 12.89 -6.15 -1.68
C ILE A 97 11.83 -6.52 -0.65
N ILE A 98 11.33 -5.53 0.06
CA ILE A 98 10.26 -5.71 1.03
C ILE A 98 9.23 -4.61 0.90
N SER A 99 7.97 -4.98 0.62
CA SER A 99 6.84 -4.08 0.73
C SER A 99 6.36 -4.10 2.18
N ILE A 100 6.34 -2.95 2.82
CA ILE A 100 5.78 -2.77 4.16
C ILE A 100 4.51 -1.97 4.02
N ASP A 101 3.41 -2.59 4.40
CA ASP A 101 2.09 -2.01 4.42
C ASP A 101 1.69 -1.75 5.87
N CYS A 102 1.23 -0.54 6.16
CA CYS A 102 1.01 -0.04 7.50
C CYS A 102 -0.29 0.76 7.60
N GLY A 103 -1.20 0.27 8.45
CA GLY A 103 -2.43 0.96 8.80
C GLY A 103 -2.43 1.48 10.25
N THR A 104 -2.93 2.70 10.47
CA THR A 104 -3.10 3.30 11.80
C THR A 104 -4.52 3.80 12.03
N LEU A 105 -5.06 3.56 13.21
CA LEU A 105 -6.30 4.18 13.68
C LEU A 105 -5.96 5.27 14.70
N LEU A 106 -6.19 6.53 14.33
CA LEU A 106 -5.94 7.69 15.18
C LEU A 106 -7.17 8.61 15.15
N ASN A 107 -7.63 9.04 16.32
CA ASN A 107 -8.80 9.95 16.47
C ASN A 107 -10.07 9.44 15.75
N GLY A 108 -10.25 8.11 15.67
CA GLY A 108 -11.42 7.46 15.06
C GLY A 108 -11.40 7.41 13.55
N PHE A 109 -10.25 7.67 12.90
CA PHE A 109 -10.05 7.55 11.46
C PHE A 109 -8.81 6.72 11.14
N ASN A 110 -8.88 5.98 10.04
CA ASN A 110 -7.77 5.17 9.53
C ASN A 110 -6.89 5.98 8.60
N GLY A 111 -5.59 5.71 8.69
CA GLY A 111 -4.59 6.02 7.68
C GLY A 111 -4.02 4.72 7.15
N ASP A 112 -3.62 4.71 5.87
CA ASP A 112 -3.10 3.55 5.18
C ASP A 112 -2.09 3.94 4.11
N SER A 113 -0.97 3.22 4.05
CA SER A 113 0.04 3.41 3.01
C SER A 113 1.04 2.26 2.99
N CYS A 114 1.55 1.97 1.80
CA CYS A 114 2.56 0.95 1.57
C CYS A 114 3.75 1.50 0.77
N TYR A 115 4.94 1.06 1.13
CA TYR A 115 6.17 1.35 0.40
C TYR A 115 7.02 0.09 0.22
N THR A 116 7.61 -0.09 -0.97
CA THR A 116 8.55 -1.17 -1.26
C THR A 116 9.98 -0.65 -1.15
N PHE A 117 10.74 -1.22 -0.21
CA PHE A 117 12.12 -0.88 0.09
C PHE A 117 13.09 -1.87 -0.56
N CYS A 118 14.27 -1.38 -0.95
CA CYS A 118 15.42 -2.22 -1.28
C CYS A 118 16.17 -2.61 -0.01
N VAL A 119 16.68 -3.84 0.04
CA VAL A 119 17.56 -4.33 1.11
C VAL A 119 18.97 -4.40 0.57
N GLY A 120 19.77 -3.35 0.80
CA GLY A 120 21.07 -3.18 0.16
C GLY A 120 20.93 -2.96 -1.36
N GLU A 121 21.89 -3.47 -2.13
CA GLU A 121 21.89 -3.34 -3.59
C GLU A 121 21.00 -4.39 -4.26
N VAL A 122 20.09 -3.93 -5.10
CA VAL A 122 19.20 -4.79 -5.91
C VAL A 122 19.53 -4.67 -7.39
N SER A 123 19.08 -5.65 -8.19
CA SER A 123 19.32 -5.64 -9.64
C SER A 123 18.59 -4.48 -10.34
N GLU A 124 19.09 -4.05 -11.50
CA GLU A 124 18.46 -2.99 -12.30
C GLU A 124 17.04 -3.34 -12.74
N GLU A 125 16.76 -4.63 -12.97
CA GLU A 125 15.42 -5.13 -13.30
C GLU A 125 14.45 -4.90 -12.12
N VAL A 126 14.90 -5.13 -10.90
CA VAL A 126 14.13 -4.86 -9.68
C VAL A 126 13.95 -3.36 -9.48
N LYS A 127 14.99 -2.55 -9.62
CA LYS A 127 14.88 -1.08 -9.56
C LYS A 127 13.86 -0.55 -10.56
N GLN A 128 13.84 -1.11 -11.78
CA GLN A 128 12.86 -0.72 -12.80
C GLN A 128 11.43 -1.13 -12.42
N LEU A 129 11.24 -2.31 -11.80
CA LEU A 129 9.93 -2.73 -11.27
C LEU A 129 9.43 -1.72 -10.22
N LEU A 130 10.25 -1.40 -9.22
CA LEU A 130 9.87 -0.46 -8.15
C LEU A 130 9.53 0.91 -8.73
N LYS A 131 10.37 1.42 -9.62
CA LYS A 131 10.17 2.71 -10.29
C LYS A 131 8.84 2.72 -11.06
N THR A 132 8.60 1.73 -11.90
CA THR A 132 7.36 1.66 -12.71
C THR A 132 6.12 1.52 -11.83
N THR A 133 6.20 0.73 -10.75
CA THR A 133 5.08 0.59 -9.82
C THR A 133 4.76 1.91 -9.11
N LYS A 134 5.78 2.60 -8.61
CA LYS A 134 5.63 3.91 -7.96
C LYS A 134 5.11 4.97 -8.93
N GLU A 135 5.63 5.02 -10.16
CA GLU A 135 5.12 5.91 -11.21
C GLU A 135 3.65 5.64 -11.53
N SER A 136 3.25 4.36 -11.61
CA SER A 136 1.86 3.97 -11.87
C SER A 136 0.90 4.47 -10.78
N LEU A 137 1.33 4.46 -9.51
CA LEU A 137 0.57 5.04 -8.40
C LEU A 137 0.30 6.53 -8.62
N TYR A 138 1.33 7.30 -8.94
CA TYR A 138 1.17 8.75 -9.18
C TYR A 138 0.32 9.06 -10.42
N LEU A 139 0.43 8.26 -11.49
CA LEU A 139 -0.45 8.38 -12.67
C LEU A 139 -1.91 8.08 -12.31
N GLY A 140 -2.14 7.08 -11.44
CA GLY A 140 -3.47 6.82 -10.87
C GLY A 140 -4.00 7.99 -10.07
N ILE A 141 -3.17 8.59 -9.22
CA ILE A 141 -3.51 9.78 -8.41
C ILE A 141 -3.83 10.99 -9.31
N GLU A 142 -3.08 11.23 -10.37
CA GLU A 142 -3.37 12.28 -11.35
C GLU A 142 -4.72 12.10 -12.07
N ALA A 143 -5.12 10.85 -12.29
CA ALA A 143 -6.42 10.52 -12.84
C ALA A 143 -7.57 10.68 -11.84
N ALA A 144 -7.29 10.72 -10.53
CA ALA A 144 -8.25 10.73 -9.44
C ALA A 144 -8.85 12.12 -9.19
N VAL A 145 -9.63 12.64 -10.12
CA VAL A 145 -10.21 13.99 -10.09
C VAL A 145 -11.72 13.92 -10.06
N ALA A 146 -12.36 14.78 -9.26
CA ALA A 146 -13.82 14.87 -9.19
C ALA A 146 -14.45 15.10 -10.57
N GLY A 147 -15.47 14.30 -10.91
CA GLY A 147 -16.13 14.28 -12.20
C GLY A 147 -15.59 13.24 -13.19
N ARG A 148 -14.39 12.67 -12.94
CA ARG A 148 -13.90 11.49 -13.65
C ARG A 148 -14.47 10.21 -13.06
N HIS A 149 -14.17 9.07 -13.66
CA HIS A 149 -14.63 7.77 -13.19
C HIS A 149 -13.48 6.96 -12.58
N LEU A 150 -13.81 6.03 -11.72
CA LEU A 150 -12.87 5.15 -11.06
C LEU A 150 -12.01 4.35 -12.05
N GLY A 151 -12.61 3.94 -13.18
CA GLY A 151 -11.89 3.27 -14.27
C GLY A 151 -10.83 4.14 -14.97
N ASP A 152 -10.83 5.46 -14.77
CA ASP A 152 -9.75 6.32 -15.27
C ASP A 152 -8.48 6.13 -14.45
N ILE A 153 -8.60 5.95 -13.12
CA ILE A 153 -7.52 5.57 -12.22
C ILE A 153 -6.96 4.21 -12.62
N SER A 154 -7.86 3.20 -12.67
CA SER A 154 -7.51 1.82 -13.01
C SER A 154 -6.79 1.71 -14.35
N TYR A 155 -7.26 2.43 -15.36
CA TYR A 155 -6.64 2.46 -16.69
C TYR A 155 -5.24 3.10 -16.65
N ALA A 156 -5.06 4.19 -15.91
CA ALA A 156 -3.78 4.87 -15.80
C ALA A 156 -2.71 3.95 -15.19
N VAL A 157 -3.05 3.26 -14.09
CA VAL A 157 -2.19 2.27 -13.46
C VAL A 157 -1.85 1.13 -14.43
N GLN A 158 -2.88 0.46 -14.97
CA GLN A 158 -2.71 -0.70 -15.84
C GLN A 158 -1.90 -0.39 -17.08
N SER A 159 -2.25 0.67 -17.80
CA SER A 159 -1.61 0.98 -19.08
C SER A 159 -0.12 1.29 -18.93
N HIS A 160 0.27 1.93 -17.83
CA HIS A 160 1.69 2.22 -17.56
C HIS A 160 2.47 0.93 -17.26
N CYS A 161 1.99 0.09 -16.36
CA CYS A 161 2.69 -1.15 -15.98
C CYS A 161 2.76 -2.15 -17.14
N GLU A 162 1.65 -2.37 -17.87
CA GLU A 162 1.63 -3.30 -19.01
C GLU A 162 2.52 -2.82 -20.17
N ALA A 163 2.66 -1.50 -20.39
CA ALA A 163 3.59 -0.95 -21.38
C ALA A 163 5.06 -1.23 -21.05
N HIS A 164 5.38 -1.47 -19.78
CA HIS A 164 6.71 -1.88 -19.32
C HIS A 164 6.86 -3.42 -19.21
N GLY A 165 5.86 -4.18 -19.62
CA GLY A 165 5.89 -5.65 -19.61
C GLY A 165 5.58 -6.30 -18.26
N TYR A 166 5.05 -5.56 -17.28
CA TYR A 166 4.72 -6.06 -15.97
C TYR A 166 3.27 -6.55 -15.84
N GLY A 167 3.05 -7.52 -14.95
CA GLY A 167 1.73 -8.03 -14.60
C GLY A 167 1.03 -7.14 -13.59
N ILE A 168 -0.30 -6.99 -13.73
CA ILE A 168 -1.17 -6.31 -12.76
C ILE A 168 -2.04 -7.34 -12.06
N VAL A 169 -1.96 -7.41 -10.72
CA VAL A 169 -2.84 -8.26 -9.91
C VAL A 169 -4.28 -7.77 -10.04
N ARG A 170 -5.22 -8.71 -10.22
CA ARG A 170 -6.64 -8.39 -10.48
C ARG A 170 -7.58 -8.83 -9.37
N GLU A 171 -7.14 -9.74 -8.53
CA GLU A 171 -7.91 -10.35 -7.45
C GLU A 171 -7.98 -9.45 -6.21
N LEU A 172 -7.10 -8.45 -6.15
CA LEU A 172 -6.97 -7.49 -5.06
C LEU A 172 -7.17 -6.07 -5.60
N THR A 173 -7.66 -5.20 -4.74
CA THR A 173 -8.03 -3.83 -5.14
C THR A 173 -7.74 -2.86 -4.02
N GLY A 174 -7.49 -1.61 -4.35
CA GLY A 174 -7.61 -0.52 -3.41
C GLY A 174 -9.07 -0.31 -2.97
N HIS A 175 -9.31 0.60 -2.08
CA HIS A 175 -10.59 0.73 -1.40
C HIS A 175 -10.90 2.17 -0.96
N GLY A 176 -12.16 2.45 -0.66
CA GLY A 176 -12.52 3.60 0.16
C GLY A 176 -11.97 3.44 1.57
N ILE A 177 -11.68 4.54 2.25
CA ILE A 177 -11.13 4.52 3.60
C ILE A 177 -11.70 5.67 4.43
N GLY A 178 -11.79 5.47 5.74
CA GLY A 178 -12.27 6.48 6.66
C GLY A 178 -12.36 5.98 8.09
N ARG A 179 -13.57 5.87 8.61
CA ARG A 179 -13.80 5.28 9.94
C ARG A 179 -13.55 3.79 9.95
N GLU A 180 -13.93 3.12 8.85
CA GLU A 180 -13.54 1.75 8.61
C GLU A 180 -12.28 1.73 7.76
N MET A 181 -11.44 0.70 7.94
CA MET A 181 -10.24 0.48 7.13
C MET A 181 -10.61 0.28 5.67
N HIS A 182 -11.59 -0.57 5.41
CA HIS A 182 -12.12 -0.82 4.07
C HIS A 182 -13.55 -0.30 3.95
N GLU A 183 -13.72 0.75 3.15
CA GLU A 183 -15.02 1.31 2.77
C GLU A 183 -15.25 1.13 1.25
N ASP A 184 -16.48 1.37 0.80
CA ASP A 184 -16.76 1.53 -0.64
C ASP A 184 -16.16 2.87 -1.18
N PRO A 185 -15.73 2.91 -2.43
CA PRO A 185 -15.74 1.85 -3.44
C PRO A 185 -14.47 0.99 -3.42
N GLN A 186 -14.53 -0.19 -4.05
CA GLN A 186 -13.31 -0.87 -4.47
C GLN A 186 -12.61 -0.07 -5.58
N VAL A 187 -11.27 -0.04 -5.57
CA VAL A 187 -10.41 0.70 -6.50
C VAL A 187 -9.49 -0.27 -7.25
N PRO A 188 -9.97 -0.97 -8.28
CA PRO A 188 -9.16 -1.92 -9.03
C PRO A 188 -7.98 -1.25 -9.74
N ASN A 189 -6.85 -1.95 -9.82
CA ASN A 189 -5.67 -1.52 -10.55
C ASN A 189 -5.75 -1.80 -12.07
N TYR A 190 -6.87 -2.29 -12.56
CA TYR A 190 -7.16 -2.55 -13.96
C TYR A 190 -8.58 -2.11 -14.32
N GLY A 191 -8.77 -1.64 -15.54
CA GLY A 191 -10.09 -1.18 -15.96
C GLY A 191 -10.10 -0.41 -17.28
N ARG A 192 -11.22 0.23 -17.56
CA ARG A 192 -11.44 1.02 -18.79
C ARG A 192 -11.80 2.45 -18.43
N ARG A 193 -11.27 3.41 -19.18
CA ARG A 193 -11.61 4.83 -19.04
C ARG A 193 -13.12 5.05 -19.10
N GLY A 194 -13.60 5.96 -18.26
CA GLY A 194 -15.01 6.33 -18.20
C GLY A 194 -15.95 5.32 -17.55
N ASN A 195 -15.41 4.18 -17.06
CA ASN A 195 -16.20 3.15 -16.40
C ASN A 195 -16.15 3.26 -14.86
N GLY A 196 -17.14 2.64 -14.23
CA GLY A 196 -17.21 2.55 -12.76
C GLY A 196 -17.83 3.79 -12.12
N VAL A 197 -17.62 3.92 -10.82
CA VAL A 197 -18.18 5.00 -10.01
C VAL A 197 -17.62 6.35 -10.45
N MET A 198 -18.49 7.35 -10.52
CA MET A 198 -18.06 8.73 -10.71
C MET A 198 -17.41 9.25 -9.43
N LEU A 199 -16.21 9.75 -9.54
CA LEU A 199 -15.45 10.32 -8.43
C LEU A 199 -16.07 11.65 -8.00
N LYS A 200 -16.34 11.79 -6.71
CA LYS A 200 -16.89 13.01 -6.11
C LYS A 200 -15.86 13.63 -5.18
N ALA A 201 -15.85 14.96 -5.12
CA ALA A 201 -15.03 15.65 -4.13
C ALA A 201 -15.34 15.14 -2.73
N SER A 202 -14.31 15.06 -1.89
CA SER A 202 -14.37 14.54 -0.51
C SER A 202 -14.59 13.03 -0.37
N MET A 203 -14.52 12.25 -1.45
CA MET A 203 -14.27 10.82 -1.35
C MET A 203 -12.80 10.61 -0.93
N CYS A 204 -12.57 9.71 0.03
CA CYS A 204 -11.22 9.28 0.40
C CYS A 204 -11.03 7.82 -0.01
N ILE A 205 -9.95 7.55 -0.72
CA ILE A 205 -9.63 6.22 -1.26
C ILE A 205 -8.15 5.90 -1.11
N ALA A 206 -7.83 4.62 -0.97
CA ALA A 206 -6.50 4.07 -1.15
C ALA A 206 -6.31 3.67 -2.61
N ILE A 207 -5.20 4.08 -3.21
CA ILE A 207 -4.74 3.64 -4.54
C ILE A 207 -3.46 2.86 -4.29
N GLU A 208 -3.46 1.57 -4.65
CA GLU A 208 -2.45 0.61 -4.23
C GLU A 208 -2.06 -0.35 -5.36
N PRO A 209 -1.30 0.09 -6.37
CA PRO A 209 -0.81 -0.79 -7.42
C PRO A 209 -0.01 -1.98 -6.85
N MET A 210 -0.46 -3.19 -7.15
CA MET A 210 0.24 -4.45 -6.91
C MET A 210 0.73 -4.99 -8.24
N VAL A 211 2.04 -4.91 -8.47
CA VAL A 211 2.68 -5.14 -9.77
C VAL A 211 3.67 -6.29 -9.67
N THR A 212 3.57 -7.26 -10.57
CA THR A 212 4.45 -8.42 -10.63
C THR A 212 5.47 -8.29 -11.75
N MET A 213 6.72 -8.66 -11.49
CA MET A 213 7.79 -8.67 -12.51
C MET A 213 7.51 -9.67 -13.64
N GLY A 214 6.69 -10.67 -13.38
CA GLY A 214 6.33 -11.73 -14.31
C GLY A 214 4.86 -11.77 -14.65
N LYS A 215 4.28 -12.96 -14.53
CA LYS A 215 2.85 -13.17 -14.75
C LYS A 215 2.05 -12.61 -13.58
N ARG A 216 0.83 -12.13 -13.85
CA ARG A 216 -0.07 -11.54 -12.87
C ARG A 216 -0.72 -12.53 -11.91
N ASP A 217 -0.60 -13.83 -12.19
CA ASP A 217 -1.30 -14.88 -11.45
C ASP A 217 -0.71 -15.04 -10.05
N ILE A 218 -1.58 -15.17 -9.06
CA ILE A 218 -1.24 -15.22 -7.64
C ILE A 218 -1.85 -16.46 -6.97
N TRP A 219 -1.37 -16.78 -5.78
CA TRP A 219 -1.93 -17.84 -4.95
C TRP A 219 -1.85 -17.48 -3.46
N LEU A 220 -2.79 -18.04 -2.68
CA LEU A 220 -2.88 -17.83 -1.24
C LEU A 220 -2.08 -18.92 -0.50
N ASP A 221 -1.16 -18.49 0.37
CA ASP A 221 -0.33 -19.38 1.18
C ASP A 221 -1.12 -20.12 2.28
N GLN A 222 -0.50 -21.09 2.93
CA GLN A 222 -1.13 -21.96 3.94
C GLN A 222 -1.57 -21.19 5.18
N ASP A 223 -0.93 -20.06 5.49
CA ASP A 223 -1.30 -19.18 6.61
C ASP A 223 -2.63 -18.44 6.39
N ARG A 224 -3.23 -18.56 5.18
CA ARG A 224 -4.50 -17.95 4.79
C ARG A 224 -4.48 -16.41 4.73
N TRP A 225 -3.29 -15.81 4.73
CA TRP A 225 -3.06 -14.37 4.62
C TRP A 225 -2.10 -14.02 3.49
N THR A 226 -0.92 -14.61 3.51
CA THR A 226 0.15 -14.29 2.57
C THR A 226 -0.22 -14.65 1.14
N ILE A 227 -0.17 -13.65 0.25
CA ILE A 227 -0.44 -13.82 -1.19
C ILE A 227 0.86 -13.71 -1.95
N ARG A 228 1.12 -14.68 -2.82
CA ARG A 228 2.36 -14.81 -3.57
C ARG A 228 2.14 -14.82 -5.08
N THR A 229 3.16 -14.43 -5.83
CA THR A 229 3.20 -14.64 -7.28
C THR A 229 3.28 -16.13 -7.60
N GLN A 230 2.57 -16.57 -8.63
CA GLN A 230 2.57 -17.98 -9.01
C GLN A 230 3.87 -18.42 -9.68
N ASP A 231 4.60 -17.51 -10.29
CA ASP A 231 5.86 -17.79 -10.97
C ASP A 231 7.12 -17.56 -10.11
N GLY A 232 6.92 -17.15 -8.82
CA GLY A 232 8.01 -16.92 -7.87
C GLY A 232 8.87 -15.68 -8.19
N LYS A 233 8.44 -14.82 -9.13
CA LYS A 233 9.15 -13.58 -9.43
C LYS A 233 8.76 -12.47 -8.46
N PRO A 234 9.62 -11.45 -8.27
CA PRO A 234 9.34 -10.34 -7.39
C PRO A 234 8.05 -9.58 -7.74
N ALA A 235 7.40 -9.06 -6.71
CA ALA A 235 6.30 -8.11 -6.81
C ALA A 235 6.61 -6.84 -6.02
N ALA A 236 6.06 -5.72 -6.46
CA ALA A 236 6.14 -4.44 -5.76
C ALA A 236 4.74 -3.91 -5.45
N HIS A 237 4.61 -3.25 -4.31
CA HIS A 237 3.40 -2.62 -3.84
C HIS A 237 3.72 -1.23 -3.29
N PHE A 238 3.06 -0.22 -3.85
CA PHE A 238 3.10 1.15 -3.35
C PHE A 238 1.68 1.64 -3.18
N GLU A 239 1.45 2.46 -2.14
CA GLU A 239 0.11 2.91 -1.83
C GLU A 239 0.11 4.32 -1.24
N HIS A 240 -0.90 5.09 -1.65
CA HIS A 240 -1.28 6.33 -1.00
C HIS A 240 -2.77 6.39 -0.70
N THR A 241 -3.12 6.85 0.49
CA THR A 241 -4.45 7.38 0.79
C THR A 241 -4.57 8.79 0.25
N ILE A 242 -5.65 9.06 -0.50
CA ILE A 242 -5.91 10.36 -1.11
C ILE A 242 -7.33 10.85 -0.81
N ALA A 243 -7.52 12.16 -0.83
CA ALA A 243 -8.83 12.79 -0.90
C ALA A 243 -9.09 13.31 -2.33
N ILE A 244 -10.21 12.93 -2.92
CA ILE A 244 -10.64 13.43 -4.23
C ILE A 244 -10.99 14.91 -4.12
N ARG A 245 -10.44 15.72 -5.02
CA ARG A 245 -10.68 17.17 -5.09
C ARG A 245 -11.06 17.58 -6.51
N LYS A 246 -11.54 18.82 -6.65
CA LYS A 246 -11.66 19.46 -7.97
C LYS A 246 -10.27 19.81 -8.50
N GLY A 247 -9.95 19.40 -9.71
CA GLY A 247 -8.69 19.71 -10.40
C GLY A 247 -7.57 18.72 -10.08
N LYS A 248 -7.16 18.53 -8.85
CA LYS A 248 -6.08 17.61 -8.45
C LYS A 248 -6.43 16.93 -7.14
N ALA A 249 -6.21 15.63 -7.03
CA ALA A 249 -6.35 14.90 -5.77
C ALA A 249 -5.34 15.41 -4.71
N GLU A 250 -5.73 15.34 -3.46
CA GLU A 250 -4.87 15.63 -2.33
C GLU A 250 -4.34 14.33 -1.73
N ILE A 251 -3.03 14.16 -1.69
CA ILE A 251 -2.39 13.01 -1.04
C ILE A 251 -2.36 13.28 0.46
N LEU A 252 -2.89 12.34 1.26
CA LEU A 252 -2.95 12.44 2.72
C LEU A 252 -1.79 11.74 3.42
N SER A 253 -1.27 10.63 2.85
CA SER A 253 -0.06 9.94 3.30
C SER A 253 1.20 10.59 2.70
N SER A 254 2.40 10.21 3.17
CA SER A 254 3.65 10.81 2.69
C SER A 254 4.77 9.78 2.62
N PHE A 255 5.61 9.88 1.59
CA PHE A 255 6.88 9.18 1.47
C PHE A 255 8.08 10.08 1.76
N GLU A 256 7.86 11.33 2.14
CA GLU A 256 8.91 12.34 2.33
C GLU A 256 10.03 11.88 3.25
N GLU A 257 9.68 11.31 4.41
CA GLU A 257 10.66 10.81 5.40
C GLU A 257 11.49 9.63 4.87
N ILE A 258 10.91 8.80 3.98
CA ILE A 258 11.61 7.69 3.33
C ILE A 258 12.55 8.23 2.26
N GLU A 259 12.06 9.09 1.37
CA GLU A 259 12.81 9.65 0.25
C GLU A 259 13.98 10.52 0.71
N GLU A 260 13.82 11.23 1.85
CA GLU A 260 14.93 11.94 2.48
C GLU A 260 16.06 11.02 2.98
N LEU A 261 15.73 9.81 3.40
CA LEU A 261 16.72 8.81 3.83
C LEU A 261 17.41 8.16 2.62
N GLU A 262 16.65 7.82 1.58
CA GLU A 262 17.18 7.25 0.33
C GLU A 262 18.11 8.25 -0.40
N GLY A 263 17.79 9.54 -0.37
CA GLY A 263 18.62 10.60 -0.97
C GLY A 263 19.92 10.90 -0.22
N LYS A 264 20.12 10.36 0.98
CA LYS A 264 21.33 10.51 1.82
C LYS A 264 22.27 9.31 1.74
N GLN A 265 21.85 8.22 1.12
CA GLN A 265 22.66 7.01 0.86
C GLN A 265 23.33 7.09 -0.52
#